data_6e66a66cc40426bad490df2c7d2c2c7e
#
_entry.id   6e66a66cc40426bad490df2c7d2c2c7e
#
_cell.length_a   1.000
_cell.length_b   1.000
_cell.length_c   1.000
_cell.angle_alpha   90.00
_cell.angle_beta   90.00
_cell.angle_gamma   90.00
#
_symmetry.space_group_name_H-M   'P 1'
#
loop_
_entity.id
_entity.type
_entity.pdbx_description
1 polymer ?
#
loop_
_entity_poly.entity_id
_entity_poly.type
_entity_poly.pdbx_seq_one_letter_code
_entity_poly.pdbx_strand_id
1 'polypeptide(L)'
;MKNLILVSLTLFYNIIFSQEKSLIKLESPIDFPVLLSGNFGELRSSGFHSGIDIKTKGKEGIQIRSIDSGYVSRVQVSTSGFGKVVYIDHGNNLTTVYAHLSKFSEKIKKIINELQYKKKNYEVRKFFKSKELKIGKKEIIGLSGNTGSSFGPHLHFEIRKTNEELPINPLFYNFDVVDTIRPYIKKIFLYGIKDGLLRKKQLKLSKINDSVFTAKTIKTNDTIGFGVVSYDRQNKTNNIFGNYKYSLFKNDTLNFQLIFDSFTFSEKPFQKKYIDNEYYVINKSRIVKLFGDNNKSLSFVKGT
;
A
#
# COMPACT_ATOMS: atom_id res chain seq x y z
N MET A 1 30.77 -30.87 13.24
CA MET A 1 30.97 -29.46 13.66
C MET A 1 29.57 -28.82 13.80
N LYS A 2 29.19 -28.37 14.99
CA LYS A 2 27.85 -27.77 15.23
C LYS A 2 27.90 -26.35 14.71
N ASN A 3 27.23 -26.06 13.62
CA ASN A 3 27.11 -24.69 13.09
C ASN A 3 26.29 -23.83 14.06
N LEU A 4 26.96 -22.92 14.73
CA LEU A 4 26.35 -21.93 15.55
C LEU A 4 25.78 -20.83 14.60
N ILE A 5 24.48 -20.83 14.34
CA ILE A 5 23.85 -19.74 13.57
C ILE A 5 23.54 -18.64 14.58
N LEU A 6 24.37 -17.60 14.61
CA LEU A 6 24.07 -16.36 15.30
C LEU A 6 23.16 -15.53 14.40
N VAL A 7 21.86 -15.52 14.66
CA VAL A 7 20.92 -14.65 13.94
C VAL A 7 20.82 -13.36 14.73
N SER A 8 21.53 -12.35 14.28
CA SER A 8 21.32 -10.97 14.69
C SER A 8 20.25 -10.37 13.78
N LEU A 9 19.04 -10.19 14.30
CA LEU A 9 17.99 -9.47 13.61
C LEU A 9 18.20 -7.99 13.86
N THR A 10 19.13 -7.38 13.16
CA THR A 10 19.36 -5.95 13.14
C THR A 10 18.49 -5.36 12.04
N LEU A 11 17.35 -4.77 12.38
CA LEU A 11 16.63 -3.89 11.50
C LEU A 11 17.43 -2.58 11.43
N PHE A 12 18.44 -2.54 10.55
CA PHE A 12 19.05 -1.28 10.16
C PHE A 12 17.99 -0.53 9.36
N TYR A 13 17.28 0.33 10.05
CA TYR A 13 16.58 1.41 9.40
C TYR A 13 17.64 2.46 9.02
N ASN A 14 18.35 2.21 7.95
CA ASN A 14 18.99 3.31 7.26
C ASN A 14 17.82 4.18 6.77
N ILE A 15 17.57 5.29 7.49
CA ILE A 15 16.89 6.46 6.95
C ILE A 15 17.85 7.05 5.90
N ILE A 16 18.08 6.30 4.87
CA ILE A 16 18.34 6.81 3.58
C ILE A 16 17.03 6.52 2.84
N PHE A 17 16.07 7.43 2.97
CA PHE A 17 15.23 7.82 1.88
C PHE A 17 16.15 8.41 0.79
N SER A 18 17.16 7.66 0.41
CA SER A 18 17.96 7.83 -0.77
C SER A 18 17.48 6.81 -1.81
N GLN A 19 16.17 6.68 -1.98
CA GLN A 19 15.66 6.53 -3.31
C GLN A 19 15.53 7.95 -3.82
N GLU A 20 16.07 8.20 -5.00
CA GLU A 20 15.80 9.42 -5.74
C GLU A 20 14.30 9.66 -5.66
N LYS A 21 13.89 10.49 -4.67
CA LYS A 21 12.55 11.06 -4.66
C LYS A 21 12.42 11.63 -6.04
N SER A 22 11.45 11.16 -6.81
CA SER A 22 11.18 11.71 -8.13
C SER A 22 11.28 13.22 -7.99
N LEU A 23 12.17 13.85 -8.76
CA LEU A 23 12.32 15.31 -8.82
C LEU A 23 11.03 15.98 -9.29
N ILE A 24 10.03 15.20 -9.70
CA ILE A 24 8.71 15.65 -10.10
C ILE A 24 7.92 16.01 -8.85
N LYS A 25 7.86 17.31 -8.58
CA LYS A 25 6.98 17.87 -7.56
C LYS A 25 5.55 17.83 -8.07
N LEU A 26 4.78 16.85 -7.62
CA LEU A 26 3.35 16.77 -7.86
C LEU A 26 2.59 17.60 -6.83
N GLU A 27 1.45 18.14 -7.21
CA GLU A 27 0.58 18.86 -6.28
C GLU A 27 -0.20 17.89 -5.39
N SER A 28 -0.60 18.36 -4.20
CA SER A 28 -1.52 17.57 -3.38
C SER A 28 -2.92 17.51 -4.00
N PRO A 29 -3.62 16.37 -3.94
CA PRO A 29 -4.99 16.26 -4.41
C PRO A 29 -6.01 16.99 -3.49
N ILE A 30 -5.56 17.51 -2.34
CA ILE A 30 -6.35 18.26 -1.36
C ILE A 30 -5.61 19.52 -0.92
N ASP A 31 -6.34 20.50 -0.41
CA ASP A 31 -5.82 21.85 -0.02
C ASP A 31 -5.35 21.94 1.45
N PHE A 32 -5.06 20.82 2.11
CA PHE A 32 -4.56 20.79 3.50
C PHE A 32 -3.55 19.65 3.67
N PRO A 33 -2.79 19.62 4.78
CA PRO A 33 -1.76 18.58 4.99
C PRO A 33 -2.30 17.15 4.88
N VAL A 34 -1.59 16.31 4.16
CA VAL A 34 -1.99 14.91 3.89
C VAL A 34 -1.81 14.07 5.15
N LEU A 35 -2.91 13.60 5.70
CA LEU A 35 -2.96 12.59 6.74
C LEU A 35 -3.56 11.31 6.18
N LEU A 36 -2.91 10.19 6.46
CA LEU A 36 -3.32 8.90 5.92
C LEU A 36 -4.28 8.17 6.87
N SER A 37 -5.18 7.37 6.28
CA SER A 37 -5.95 6.32 6.94
C SER A 37 -5.56 4.92 6.46
N GLY A 38 -4.82 4.81 5.36
CA GLY A 38 -4.24 3.59 4.83
C GLY A 38 -3.04 3.89 3.93
N ASN A 39 -1.99 3.08 3.99
CA ASN A 39 -0.80 3.24 3.17
C ASN A 39 -0.75 2.23 2.01
N PHE A 40 0.17 2.48 1.06
CA PHE A 40 0.43 1.59 -0.07
C PHE A 40 1.02 0.25 0.39
N GLY A 41 0.62 -0.85 -0.24
CA GLY A 41 1.11 -2.18 0.08
C GLY A 41 0.51 -2.77 1.37
N GLU A 42 -0.36 -2.03 2.08
CA GLU A 42 -1.07 -2.57 3.23
C GLU A 42 -1.95 -3.76 2.83
N LEU A 43 -1.82 -4.87 3.55
CA LEU A 43 -2.62 -6.06 3.26
C LEU A 43 -4.07 -5.85 3.71
N ARG A 44 -4.99 -6.03 2.77
CA ARG A 44 -6.44 -5.99 2.98
C ARG A 44 -7.07 -7.34 2.61
N SER A 45 -8.36 -7.50 2.86
CA SER A 45 -9.11 -8.71 2.47
C SER A 45 -9.07 -8.97 0.96
N SER A 46 -9.04 -7.90 0.15
CA SER A 46 -8.98 -7.94 -1.31
C SER A 46 -7.56 -8.05 -1.89
N GLY A 47 -6.54 -8.11 -1.04
CA GLY A 47 -5.13 -8.08 -1.41
C GLY A 47 -4.42 -6.80 -0.97
N PHE A 48 -3.22 -6.50 -1.53
CA PHE A 48 -2.50 -5.28 -1.18
C PHE A 48 -3.24 -4.03 -1.64
N HIS A 49 -3.15 -3.01 -0.79
CA HIS A 49 -3.69 -1.69 -1.08
C HIS A 49 -2.88 -1.02 -2.19
N SER A 50 -3.54 -0.73 -3.30
CA SER A 50 -2.92 -0.22 -4.53
C SER A 50 -2.69 1.30 -4.54
N GLY A 51 -2.97 1.98 -3.44
CA GLY A 51 -2.83 3.41 -3.30
C GLY A 51 -2.58 3.83 -1.86
N ILE A 52 -2.90 5.07 -1.57
CA ILE A 52 -3.00 5.62 -0.22
C ILE A 52 -4.42 6.11 0.02
N ASP A 53 -4.88 6.00 1.25
CA ASP A 53 -6.16 6.57 1.67
C ASP A 53 -5.89 7.86 2.44
N ILE A 54 -6.34 8.97 1.87
CA ILE A 54 -6.14 10.31 2.41
C ILE A 54 -7.38 10.71 3.22
N LYS A 55 -7.17 11.07 4.48
CA LYS A 55 -8.25 11.54 5.35
C LYS A 55 -8.88 12.83 4.84
N THR A 56 -10.20 12.88 4.84
CA THR A 56 -11.00 14.05 4.46
C THR A 56 -11.71 14.65 5.68
N LYS A 57 -11.02 14.67 6.83
CA LYS A 57 -11.54 15.19 8.11
C LYS A 57 -12.83 14.48 8.57
N GLY A 58 -13.04 13.22 8.15
CA GLY A 58 -14.26 12.46 8.43
C GLY A 58 -15.50 12.96 7.71
N LYS A 59 -15.35 13.76 6.65
CA LYS A 59 -16.46 14.37 5.92
C LYS A 59 -16.42 14.08 4.44
N GLU A 60 -17.58 13.95 3.84
CA GLU A 60 -17.75 14.03 2.39
C GLU A 60 -17.75 15.49 1.92
N GLY A 61 -17.59 15.72 0.61
CA GLY A 61 -17.73 17.04 0.01
C GLY A 61 -16.45 17.89 -0.02
N ILE A 62 -15.31 17.35 0.40
CA ILE A 62 -14.02 18.03 0.26
C ILE A 62 -13.62 18.06 -1.24
N GLN A 63 -13.20 19.21 -1.73
CA GLN A 63 -12.76 19.38 -3.11
C GLN A 63 -11.53 18.50 -3.40
N ILE A 64 -11.64 17.69 -4.43
CA ILE A 64 -10.55 16.85 -4.92
C ILE A 64 -10.05 17.45 -6.23
N ARG A 65 -8.72 17.62 -6.30
CA ARG A 65 -8.04 18.29 -7.41
C ARG A 65 -7.12 17.36 -8.15
N SER A 66 -6.95 17.61 -9.44
CA SER A 66 -5.91 16.96 -10.22
C SER A 66 -4.53 17.41 -9.74
N ILE A 67 -3.62 16.46 -9.55
CA ILE A 67 -2.24 16.74 -9.09
C ILE A 67 -1.39 17.39 -10.18
N ASP A 68 -1.74 17.20 -11.44
CA ASP A 68 -1.10 17.83 -12.61
C ASP A 68 -2.09 17.95 -13.76
N SER A 69 -1.69 18.62 -14.85
CA SER A 69 -2.44 18.69 -16.10
C SER A 69 -2.47 17.31 -16.79
N GLY A 70 -3.49 17.11 -17.61
CA GLY A 70 -3.67 15.86 -18.34
C GLY A 70 -5.04 15.77 -19.01
N TYR A 71 -5.54 14.57 -19.15
CA TYR A 71 -6.91 14.33 -19.61
C TYR A 71 -7.55 13.19 -18.79
N VAL A 72 -8.86 13.25 -18.62
CA VAL A 72 -9.60 12.13 -18.02
C VAL A 72 -9.56 10.96 -19.00
N SER A 73 -8.85 9.89 -18.64
CA SER A 73 -8.74 8.69 -19.46
C SER A 73 -9.89 7.70 -19.23
N ARG A 74 -10.42 7.67 -17.98
CA ARG A 74 -11.53 6.78 -17.61
C ARG A 74 -12.33 7.39 -16.47
N VAL A 75 -13.65 7.23 -16.53
CA VAL A 75 -14.57 7.45 -15.40
C VAL A 75 -15.40 6.19 -15.22
N GLN A 76 -15.62 5.80 -13.97
CA GLN A 76 -16.47 4.67 -13.65
C GLN A 76 -17.38 5.01 -12.47
N VAL A 77 -18.59 4.50 -12.51
CA VAL A 77 -19.55 4.46 -11.39
C VAL A 77 -19.90 3.02 -11.13
N SER A 78 -19.75 2.58 -9.90
CA SER A 78 -20.08 1.24 -9.43
C SER A 78 -20.66 1.29 -8.02
N THR A 79 -21.45 0.32 -7.65
CA THR A 79 -21.98 0.14 -6.28
C THR A 79 -20.96 -0.48 -5.34
N SER A 80 -19.88 -1.09 -5.88
CA SER A 80 -18.80 -1.73 -5.14
C SER A 80 -17.42 -1.23 -5.57
N GLY A 81 -16.37 -1.76 -4.98
CA GLY A 81 -14.98 -1.40 -5.30
C GLY A 81 -14.71 0.09 -5.12
N PHE A 82 -14.23 0.75 -6.15
CA PHE A 82 -13.89 2.19 -6.12
C PHE A 82 -15.09 3.14 -6.10
N GLY A 83 -16.32 2.65 -6.29
CA GLY A 83 -17.50 3.50 -6.35
C GLY A 83 -17.44 4.48 -7.54
N LYS A 84 -17.55 5.77 -7.28
CA LYS A 84 -17.30 6.83 -8.27
C LYS A 84 -15.81 7.13 -8.34
N VAL A 85 -15.21 6.91 -9.51
CA VAL A 85 -13.76 7.03 -9.70
C VAL A 85 -13.41 7.74 -11.00
N VAL A 86 -12.39 8.59 -10.94
CA VAL A 86 -11.80 9.29 -12.08
C VAL A 86 -10.35 8.85 -12.25
N TYR A 87 -9.96 8.56 -13.49
CA TYR A 87 -8.58 8.28 -13.88
C TYR A 87 -8.11 9.42 -14.77
N ILE A 88 -6.94 9.98 -14.48
CA ILE A 88 -6.34 11.06 -15.27
C ILE A 88 -4.99 10.58 -15.77
N ASP A 89 -4.82 10.60 -17.09
CA ASP A 89 -3.53 10.38 -17.74
C ASP A 89 -2.83 11.73 -17.91
N HIS A 90 -1.66 11.84 -17.30
CA HIS A 90 -0.84 13.06 -17.31
C HIS A 90 0.21 13.06 -18.42
N GLY A 91 0.25 12.01 -19.25
CA GLY A 91 1.38 11.73 -20.13
C GLY A 91 2.58 11.14 -19.39
N ASN A 92 3.70 10.96 -20.07
CA ASN A 92 4.95 10.42 -19.52
C ASN A 92 4.75 9.10 -18.73
N ASN A 93 3.83 8.26 -19.19
CA ASN A 93 3.48 7.00 -18.55
C ASN A 93 2.97 7.14 -17.10
N LEU A 94 2.27 8.24 -16.78
CA LEU A 94 1.76 8.55 -15.45
C LEU A 94 0.24 8.71 -15.48
N THR A 95 -0.47 7.85 -14.75
CA THR A 95 -1.92 7.94 -14.51
C THR A 95 -2.19 8.05 -13.02
N THR A 96 -3.13 8.93 -12.64
CA THR A 96 -3.66 9.00 -11.28
C THR A 96 -5.09 8.53 -11.19
N VAL A 97 -5.45 7.98 -10.03
CA VAL A 97 -6.79 7.44 -9.73
C VAL A 97 -7.32 8.12 -8.49
N TYR A 98 -8.55 8.64 -8.57
CA TYR A 98 -9.25 9.32 -7.49
C TYR A 98 -10.58 8.61 -7.26
N ALA A 99 -10.68 7.86 -6.17
CA ALA A 99 -11.83 6.99 -5.93
C ALA A 99 -12.63 7.38 -4.68
N HIS A 100 -13.75 6.69 -4.49
CA HIS A 100 -14.75 6.87 -3.44
C HIS A 100 -15.42 8.26 -3.47
N LEU A 101 -15.44 8.94 -4.63
CA LEU A 101 -16.01 10.28 -4.76
C LEU A 101 -17.52 10.30 -4.47
N SER A 102 -18.02 11.36 -3.84
CA SER A 102 -19.46 11.60 -3.68
C SER A 102 -20.05 12.20 -4.95
N LYS A 103 -19.33 13.15 -5.57
CA LYS A 103 -19.75 13.87 -6.78
C LYS A 103 -18.56 14.06 -7.72
N PHE A 104 -18.84 14.03 -9.02
CA PHE A 104 -17.91 14.49 -10.05
C PHE A 104 -18.03 16.01 -10.24
N SER A 105 -17.00 16.64 -10.84
CA SER A 105 -17.12 18.02 -11.35
C SER A 105 -18.23 18.10 -12.41
N GLU A 106 -18.82 19.27 -12.60
CA GLU A 106 -20.00 19.42 -13.48
C GLU A 106 -19.75 18.94 -14.91
N LYS A 107 -18.55 19.18 -15.46
CA LYS A 107 -18.21 18.69 -16.80
C LYS A 107 -18.17 17.17 -16.90
N ILE A 108 -17.63 16.48 -15.90
CA ILE A 108 -17.58 15.00 -15.86
C ILE A 108 -18.99 14.44 -15.59
N LYS A 109 -19.71 15.04 -14.63
CA LYS A 109 -21.05 14.65 -14.21
C LYS A 109 -22.05 14.68 -15.38
N LYS A 110 -22.02 15.73 -16.21
CA LYS A 110 -22.90 15.84 -17.38
C LYS A 110 -22.74 14.64 -18.30
N ILE A 111 -21.50 14.29 -18.67
CA ILE A 111 -21.21 13.17 -19.58
C ILE A 111 -21.64 11.83 -18.96
N ILE A 112 -21.40 11.64 -17.68
CA ILE A 112 -21.73 10.39 -16.99
C ILE A 112 -23.24 10.22 -16.83
N ASN A 113 -23.95 11.30 -16.46
CA ASN A 113 -25.42 11.27 -16.36
C ASN A 113 -26.04 10.93 -17.71
N GLU A 114 -25.64 11.60 -18.80
CA GLU A 114 -26.11 11.27 -20.15
C GLU A 114 -25.89 9.77 -20.50
N LEU A 115 -24.73 9.23 -20.14
CA LEU A 115 -24.41 7.83 -20.36
C LEU A 115 -25.30 6.89 -19.53
N GLN A 116 -25.55 7.23 -18.25
CA GLN A 116 -26.42 6.47 -17.35
C GLN A 116 -27.86 6.43 -17.88
N TYR A 117 -28.40 7.59 -18.27
CA TYR A 117 -29.75 7.68 -18.87
C TYR A 117 -29.84 6.88 -20.18
N LYS A 118 -28.86 7.04 -21.08
CA LYS A 118 -28.80 6.30 -22.35
C LYS A 118 -28.77 4.79 -22.12
N LYS A 119 -27.98 4.32 -21.13
CA LYS A 119 -27.86 2.89 -20.83
C LYS A 119 -28.94 2.37 -19.88
N LYS A 120 -29.75 3.25 -19.31
CA LYS A 120 -30.72 2.91 -18.24
C LYS A 120 -30.05 2.10 -17.11
N ASN A 121 -28.82 2.47 -16.76
CA ASN A 121 -28.02 1.75 -15.76
C ASN A 121 -27.23 2.75 -14.91
N TYR A 122 -27.28 2.56 -13.59
CA TYR A 122 -26.49 3.35 -12.66
C TYR A 122 -25.00 3.07 -12.82
N GLU A 123 -24.62 1.81 -13.00
CA GLU A 123 -23.23 1.41 -13.18
C GLU A 123 -22.79 1.62 -14.61
N VAL A 124 -21.80 2.49 -14.79
CA VAL A 124 -21.28 2.83 -16.11
C VAL A 124 -19.75 2.97 -16.05
N ARG A 125 -19.13 2.70 -17.19
CA ARG A 125 -17.72 2.96 -17.45
C ARG A 125 -17.58 3.66 -18.80
N LYS A 126 -16.80 4.73 -18.84
CA LYS A 126 -16.48 5.46 -20.06
C LYS A 126 -14.98 5.71 -20.13
N PHE A 127 -14.40 5.38 -21.27
CA PHE A 127 -13.04 5.73 -21.64
C PHE A 127 -13.07 6.96 -22.54
N PHE A 128 -12.04 7.78 -22.46
CA PHE A 128 -11.89 9.00 -23.22
C PHE A 128 -10.55 8.98 -23.96
N LYS A 129 -10.52 9.63 -25.12
CA LYS A 129 -9.29 9.91 -25.86
C LYS A 129 -8.63 11.19 -25.33
N SER A 130 -7.34 11.35 -25.56
CA SER A 130 -6.54 12.44 -25.01
C SER A 130 -7.03 13.86 -25.33
N LYS A 131 -7.83 14.03 -26.39
CA LYS A 131 -8.40 15.32 -26.78
C LYS A 131 -9.82 15.62 -26.25
N GLU A 132 -10.50 14.61 -25.67
CA GLU A 132 -11.94 14.73 -25.36
C GLU A 132 -12.23 15.46 -24.04
N LEU A 133 -11.47 15.22 -23.00
CA LEU A 133 -11.76 15.76 -21.67
C LEU A 133 -10.47 16.18 -20.96
N LYS A 134 -9.94 17.34 -21.30
CA LYS A 134 -8.72 17.90 -20.70
C LYS A 134 -8.98 18.37 -19.27
N ILE A 135 -7.97 18.21 -18.43
CA ILE A 135 -7.92 18.65 -17.05
C ILE A 135 -6.68 19.50 -16.84
N GLY A 136 -6.84 20.64 -16.21
CA GLY A 136 -5.76 21.50 -15.77
C GLY A 136 -5.17 21.04 -14.43
N LYS A 137 -3.92 21.41 -14.18
CA LYS A 137 -3.28 21.26 -12.86
C LYS A 137 -4.11 21.99 -11.80
N LYS A 138 -4.34 21.35 -10.64
CA LYS A 138 -5.19 21.83 -9.53
C LYS A 138 -6.68 22.01 -9.88
N GLU A 139 -7.10 21.62 -11.05
CA GLU A 139 -8.51 21.66 -11.41
C GLU A 139 -9.34 20.72 -10.53
N ILE A 140 -10.51 21.19 -10.07
CA ILE A 140 -11.43 20.36 -9.27
C ILE A 140 -12.06 19.30 -10.17
N ILE A 141 -11.87 18.03 -9.83
CA ILE A 141 -12.38 16.88 -10.57
C ILE A 141 -13.61 16.25 -9.91
N GLY A 142 -13.82 16.55 -8.62
CA GLY A 142 -14.93 16.03 -7.85
C GLY A 142 -14.87 16.40 -6.38
N LEU A 143 -15.70 15.75 -5.59
CA LEU A 143 -15.77 15.90 -4.15
C LEU A 143 -15.52 14.55 -3.48
N SER A 144 -14.79 14.56 -2.35
CA SER A 144 -14.58 13.35 -1.54
C SER A 144 -15.91 12.73 -1.09
N GLY A 145 -15.90 11.46 -0.87
CA GLY A 145 -17.10 10.73 -0.47
C GLY A 145 -16.81 9.42 0.24
N ASN A 146 -17.78 8.52 0.15
CA ASN A 146 -17.77 7.20 0.77
C ASN A 146 -18.46 6.17 -0.16
N THR A 147 -18.35 6.33 -1.49
CA THR A 147 -19.03 5.45 -2.46
C THR A 147 -18.22 4.17 -2.69
N GLY A 148 -18.89 3.10 -3.14
CA GLY A 148 -18.27 1.80 -3.36
C GLY A 148 -18.00 1.03 -2.06
N SER A 149 -16.91 0.26 -2.04
CA SER A 149 -16.52 -0.55 -0.87
C SER A 149 -15.66 0.27 0.12
N SER A 150 -16.23 1.33 0.67
CA SER A 150 -15.58 2.23 1.63
C SER A 150 -16.29 2.20 2.97
N PHE A 151 -15.53 2.24 4.09
CA PHE A 151 -16.05 2.19 5.46
C PHE A 151 -16.16 3.56 6.14
N GLY A 152 -15.84 4.63 5.44
CA GLY A 152 -15.93 6.00 5.94
C GLY A 152 -15.34 7.01 4.96
N PRO A 153 -15.69 8.31 5.09
CA PRO A 153 -15.25 9.33 4.14
C PRO A 153 -13.73 9.47 4.06
N HIS A 154 -13.16 9.22 2.88
CA HIS A 154 -11.75 9.42 2.54
C HIS A 154 -11.57 9.56 1.03
N LEU A 155 -10.39 9.95 0.58
CA LEU A 155 -9.97 9.85 -0.81
C LEU A 155 -9.02 8.65 -0.94
N HIS A 156 -9.41 7.64 -1.70
CA HIS A 156 -8.47 6.63 -2.17
C HIS A 156 -7.75 7.18 -3.40
N PHE A 157 -6.43 7.29 -3.31
CA PHE A 157 -5.58 7.90 -4.32
C PHE A 157 -4.49 6.95 -4.79
N GLU A 158 -4.35 6.78 -6.11
CA GLU A 158 -3.30 5.95 -6.69
C GLU A 158 -2.47 6.71 -7.72
N ILE A 159 -1.23 6.30 -7.87
CA ILE A 159 -0.37 6.60 -9.00
C ILE A 159 -0.06 5.30 -9.71
N ARG A 160 -0.16 5.29 -11.04
CA ARG A 160 0.11 4.11 -11.88
C ARG A 160 1.01 4.45 -13.04
N LYS A 161 1.82 3.48 -13.46
CA LYS A 161 2.34 3.50 -14.83
C LYS A 161 1.19 3.23 -15.79
N THR A 162 0.98 4.14 -16.74
CA THR A 162 -0.20 4.11 -17.64
C THR A 162 -0.24 2.83 -18.47
N ASN A 163 0.88 2.48 -19.11
CA ASN A 163 0.94 1.40 -20.10
C ASN A 163 0.73 0.02 -19.45
N GLU A 164 1.21 -0.18 -18.24
CA GLU A 164 1.12 -1.45 -17.52
C GLU A 164 -0.04 -1.48 -16.51
N GLU A 165 -0.77 -0.38 -16.35
CA GLU A 165 -1.69 -0.16 -15.21
C GLU A 165 -1.08 -0.53 -13.85
N LEU A 166 0.24 -0.36 -13.72
CA LEU A 166 1.03 -0.79 -12.56
C LEU A 166 0.94 0.23 -11.43
N PRO A 167 0.34 -0.08 -10.28
CA PRO A 167 0.35 0.79 -9.11
C PRO A 167 1.77 0.98 -8.59
N ILE A 168 2.12 2.24 -8.33
CA ILE A 168 3.37 2.67 -7.72
C ILE A 168 3.06 3.31 -6.39
N ASN A 169 3.93 3.14 -5.41
CA ASN A 169 3.76 3.78 -4.11
C ASN A 169 3.70 5.31 -4.24
N PRO A 170 2.54 5.93 -3.97
CA PRO A 170 2.40 7.38 -4.12
C PRO A 170 3.33 8.18 -3.21
N LEU A 171 3.81 7.59 -2.11
CA LEU A 171 4.71 8.26 -1.17
C LEU A 171 6.12 8.50 -1.72
N PHE A 172 6.45 7.97 -2.90
CA PHE A 172 7.69 8.33 -3.62
C PHE A 172 7.64 9.73 -4.22
N TYR A 173 6.44 10.26 -4.44
CA TYR A 173 6.23 11.60 -4.92
C TYR A 173 6.11 12.55 -3.72
N ASN A 174 6.58 13.78 -3.89
CA ASN A 174 6.68 14.72 -2.78
C ASN A 174 5.30 15.34 -2.42
N PHE A 175 4.43 14.53 -1.82
CA PHE A 175 3.28 15.05 -1.07
C PHE A 175 3.76 15.54 0.30
N ASP A 176 3.11 16.57 0.87
CA ASP A 176 3.42 17.08 2.21
C ASP A 176 2.96 16.09 3.31
N VAL A 177 3.49 14.87 3.24
CA VAL A 177 3.31 13.85 4.26
C VAL A 177 4.44 13.96 5.26
N VAL A 178 4.12 14.45 6.45
CA VAL A 178 5.09 14.50 7.55
C VAL A 178 5.04 13.18 8.31
N ASP A 179 6.15 12.46 8.29
CA ASP A 179 6.34 11.25 9.06
C ASP A 179 7.77 11.16 9.60
N THR A 180 7.88 11.21 10.93
CA THR A 180 9.12 11.05 11.68
C THR A 180 9.05 9.90 12.68
N ILE A 181 7.93 9.14 12.66
CA ILE A 181 7.70 8.04 13.58
C ILE A 181 8.32 6.78 13.00
N ARG A 182 9.16 6.12 13.78
CA ARG A 182 9.79 4.87 13.35
C ARG A 182 8.81 3.70 13.46
N PRO A 183 8.89 2.72 12.56
CA PRO A 183 8.15 1.47 12.67
C PRO A 183 8.41 0.77 13.99
N TYR A 184 7.39 0.13 14.54
CA TYR A 184 7.45 -0.58 15.80
C TYR A 184 7.32 -2.09 15.61
N ILE A 185 8.26 -2.85 16.21
CA ILE A 185 8.20 -4.31 16.27
C ILE A 185 7.47 -4.71 17.54
N LYS A 186 6.37 -5.45 17.37
CA LYS A 186 5.56 -5.94 18.50
C LYS A 186 5.93 -7.36 18.92
N LYS A 187 6.13 -8.26 17.95
CA LYS A 187 6.47 -9.67 18.18
C LYS A 187 7.31 -10.23 17.06
N ILE A 188 8.17 -11.18 17.39
CA ILE A 188 8.89 -12.01 16.41
C ILE A 188 8.57 -13.47 16.69
N PHE A 189 8.39 -14.23 15.62
CA PHE A 189 8.13 -15.65 15.64
C PHE A 189 9.22 -16.40 14.90
N LEU A 190 9.66 -17.51 15.47
CA LEU A 190 10.46 -18.51 14.82
C LEU A 190 9.52 -19.57 14.24
N TYR A 191 9.68 -19.88 12.98
CA TYR A 191 9.05 -21.00 12.30
C TYR A 191 10.08 -22.09 12.09
N GLY A 192 9.72 -23.35 12.32
CA GLY A 192 10.54 -24.51 12.07
C GLY A 192 9.72 -25.62 11.45
N ILE A 193 10.31 -26.40 10.56
CA ILE A 193 9.69 -27.59 10.01
C ILE A 193 10.20 -28.78 10.83
N LYS A 194 9.29 -29.42 11.54
CA LYS A 194 9.56 -30.66 12.29
C LYS A 194 8.55 -31.72 11.90
N ASP A 195 9.01 -32.89 11.48
CA ASP A 195 8.17 -34.02 11.05
C ASP A 195 7.17 -33.61 9.92
N GLY A 196 7.63 -32.77 8.98
CA GLY A 196 6.81 -32.25 7.89
C GLY A 196 5.78 -31.17 8.31
N LEU A 197 5.71 -30.83 9.59
CA LEU A 197 4.76 -29.85 10.11
C LEU A 197 5.44 -28.53 10.41
N LEU A 198 4.85 -27.43 9.89
CA LEU A 198 5.28 -26.08 10.21
C LEU A 198 4.83 -25.72 11.64
N ARG A 199 5.78 -25.52 12.54
CA ARG A 199 5.55 -25.09 13.91
C ARG A 199 6.04 -23.66 14.09
N LYS A 200 5.33 -22.88 14.90
CA LYS A 200 5.73 -21.50 15.24
C LYS A 200 5.88 -21.31 16.74
N LYS A 201 6.89 -20.53 17.13
CA LYS A 201 7.13 -20.15 18.52
C LYS A 201 7.42 -18.66 18.61
N GLN A 202 6.72 -17.94 19.47
CA GLN A 202 7.03 -16.53 19.74
C GLN A 202 8.37 -16.44 20.50
N LEU A 203 9.24 -15.57 20.05
CA LEU A 203 10.51 -15.27 20.70
C LEU A 203 10.31 -14.20 21.78
N LYS A 204 10.99 -14.39 22.91
CA LYS A 204 11.08 -13.35 23.94
C LYS A 204 12.15 -12.35 23.48
N LEU A 205 11.70 -11.11 23.26
CA LEU A 205 12.58 -10.02 22.86
C LEU A 205 13.08 -9.28 24.09
N SER A 206 14.35 -8.90 24.07
CA SER A 206 14.95 -7.95 25.00
C SER A 206 15.26 -6.67 24.21
N LYS A 207 14.80 -5.54 24.70
CA LYS A 207 15.01 -4.23 24.09
C LYS A 207 16.43 -3.75 24.41
N ILE A 208 17.19 -3.37 23.39
CA ILE A 208 18.50 -2.71 23.53
C ILE A 208 18.30 -1.20 23.52
N ASN A 209 17.51 -0.69 22.55
CA ASN A 209 17.08 0.70 22.46
C ASN A 209 15.74 0.78 21.73
N ASP A 210 15.25 1.97 21.40
CA ASP A 210 13.93 2.18 20.78
C ASP A 210 13.77 1.52 19.40
N SER A 211 14.87 1.16 18.75
CA SER A 211 14.88 0.59 17.39
C SER A 211 15.52 -0.79 17.32
N VAL A 212 16.19 -1.25 18.38
CA VAL A 212 16.95 -2.51 18.37
C VAL A 212 16.46 -3.44 19.46
N PHE A 213 16.16 -4.66 19.04
CA PHE A 213 15.76 -5.76 19.90
C PHE A 213 16.67 -6.96 19.66
N THR A 214 16.87 -7.77 20.68
CA THR A 214 17.58 -9.04 20.60
C THR A 214 16.73 -10.17 21.17
N ALA A 215 17.05 -11.40 20.81
CA ALA A 215 16.47 -12.61 21.36
C ALA A 215 17.57 -13.57 21.82
N LYS A 216 17.24 -14.49 22.73
CA LYS A 216 18.20 -15.53 23.15
C LYS A 216 18.60 -16.40 21.97
N THR A 217 19.87 -16.82 21.96
CA THR A 217 20.41 -17.77 20.97
C THR A 217 19.59 -19.07 20.96
N ILE A 218 19.24 -19.52 19.77
CA ILE A 218 18.52 -20.76 19.53
C ILE A 218 19.45 -21.71 18.77
N LYS A 219 19.60 -22.91 19.27
CA LYS A 219 20.32 -24.00 18.60
C LYS A 219 19.29 -24.93 17.96
N THR A 220 19.37 -25.14 16.66
CA THR A 220 18.49 -26.05 15.93
C THR A 220 19.21 -26.63 14.72
N ASN A 221 18.82 -27.84 14.32
CA ASN A 221 19.23 -28.47 13.06
C ASN A 221 18.13 -28.37 12.00
N ASP A 222 17.00 -27.76 12.33
CA ASP A 222 15.85 -27.65 11.45
C ASP A 222 16.03 -26.48 10.46
N THR A 223 15.35 -26.56 9.33
CA THR A 223 15.13 -25.38 8.49
C THR A 223 14.23 -24.41 9.23
N ILE A 224 14.66 -23.17 9.37
CA ILE A 224 13.95 -22.14 10.13
C ILE A 224 13.61 -20.94 9.24
N GLY A 225 12.49 -20.28 9.59
CA GLY A 225 12.10 -19.01 9.04
C GLY A 225 11.64 -18.05 10.15
N PHE A 226 11.51 -16.79 9.82
CA PHE A 226 11.07 -15.77 10.78
C PHE A 226 9.77 -15.13 10.32
N GLY A 227 8.97 -14.72 11.29
CA GLY A 227 7.79 -13.90 11.07
C GLY A 227 7.76 -12.76 12.06
N VAL A 228 7.25 -11.61 11.62
CA VAL A 228 7.20 -10.40 12.44
C VAL A 228 5.79 -9.84 12.51
N VAL A 229 5.39 -9.43 13.70
CA VAL A 229 4.25 -8.53 13.92
C VAL A 229 4.83 -7.16 14.17
N SER A 230 4.60 -6.27 13.23
CA SER A 230 5.07 -4.89 13.28
C SER A 230 4.05 -3.96 12.62
N TYR A 231 4.17 -2.68 12.90
CA TYR A 231 3.33 -1.65 12.33
C TYR A 231 4.09 -0.33 12.27
N ASP A 232 3.61 0.53 11.43
CA ASP A 232 4.06 1.90 11.28
C ASP A 232 2.97 2.89 11.69
N ARG A 233 3.34 4.15 11.87
CA ARG A 233 2.44 5.25 12.20
C ARG A 233 2.88 6.51 11.46
N GLN A 234 2.01 7.48 11.39
CA GLN A 234 2.29 8.81 10.88
C GLN A 234 2.01 9.85 11.95
N ASN A 235 2.77 10.94 11.95
CA ASN A 235 2.52 12.10 12.82
C ASN A 235 1.07 12.60 12.66
N LYS A 236 0.49 13.05 13.77
CA LYS A 236 -0.87 13.63 13.83
C LYS A 236 -2.02 12.69 13.43
N THR A 237 -1.78 11.37 13.41
CA THR A 237 -2.83 10.37 13.21
C THR A 237 -2.62 9.18 14.14
N ASN A 238 -3.71 8.55 14.58
CA ASN A 238 -3.68 7.35 15.42
C ASN A 238 -3.77 6.06 14.58
N ASN A 239 -3.76 6.16 13.25
CA ASN A 239 -3.85 5.00 12.38
C ASN A 239 -2.58 4.16 12.47
N ILE A 240 -2.77 2.86 12.28
CA ILE A 240 -1.71 1.85 12.24
C ILE A 240 -1.60 1.39 10.79
N PHE A 241 -0.39 1.43 10.25
CA PHE A 241 -0.07 1.11 8.86
C PHE A 241 0.77 -0.15 8.74
N GLY A 242 0.78 -0.76 7.55
CA GLY A 242 1.78 -1.74 7.16
C GLY A 242 3.15 -1.08 6.96
N ASN A 243 4.22 -1.84 7.16
CA ASN A 243 5.56 -1.35 6.90
C ASN A 243 5.87 -1.37 5.40
N TYR A 244 6.62 -0.38 4.94
CA TYR A 244 7.07 -0.26 3.56
C TYR A 244 8.02 -1.39 3.14
N LYS A 245 8.93 -1.78 4.05
CA LYS A 245 9.98 -2.76 3.76
C LYS A 245 10.26 -3.66 4.95
N TYR A 246 10.48 -4.94 4.65
CA TYR A 246 10.99 -5.95 5.58
C TYR A 246 12.22 -6.61 4.97
N SER A 247 13.30 -6.69 5.71
CA SER A 247 14.53 -7.35 5.26
C SER A 247 15.03 -8.32 6.31
N LEU A 248 15.41 -9.51 5.88
CA LEU A 248 16.07 -10.53 6.68
C LEU A 248 17.49 -10.71 6.17
N PHE A 249 18.46 -10.53 7.05
CA PHE A 249 19.85 -10.75 6.76
C PHE A 249 20.35 -12.00 7.49
N LYS A 250 21.23 -12.75 6.86
CA LYS A 250 21.99 -13.85 7.43
C LYS A 250 23.49 -13.58 7.23
N ASN A 251 24.23 -13.41 8.32
CA ASN A 251 25.66 -13.05 8.27
C ASN A 251 25.90 -11.85 7.32
N ASP A 252 25.19 -10.75 7.52
CA ASP A 252 25.23 -9.51 6.74
C ASP A 252 24.83 -9.63 5.26
N THR A 253 24.47 -10.82 4.81
CA THR A 253 23.95 -11.03 3.46
C THR A 253 22.43 -10.99 3.46
N LEU A 254 21.84 -10.22 2.53
CA LEU A 254 20.39 -10.16 2.36
C LEU A 254 19.87 -11.54 1.93
N ASN A 255 19.07 -12.16 2.80
CA ASN A 255 18.48 -13.48 2.55
C ASN A 255 17.05 -13.37 2.00
N PHE A 256 16.26 -12.44 2.53
CA PHE A 256 14.88 -12.27 2.11
C PHE A 256 14.46 -10.79 2.28
N GLN A 257 13.64 -10.28 1.36
CA GLN A 257 13.08 -8.94 1.47
C GLN A 257 11.68 -8.89 0.88
N LEU A 258 10.77 -8.23 1.60
CA LEU A 258 9.53 -7.69 1.06
C LEU A 258 9.70 -6.18 0.93
N ILE A 259 9.35 -5.62 -0.24
CA ILE A 259 9.42 -4.18 -0.49
C ILE A 259 8.22 -3.75 -1.34
N PHE A 260 7.54 -2.70 -0.90
CA PHE A 260 6.30 -2.22 -1.52
C PHE A 260 6.53 -0.96 -2.34
N ASP A 261 7.35 -1.07 -3.40
CA ASP A 261 7.55 -0.02 -4.40
C ASP A 261 6.39 0.02 -5.39
N SER A 262 6.05 -1.14 -5.90
CA SER A 262 4.98 -1.40 -6.87
C SER A 262 4.60 -2.88 -6.82
N PHE A 263 3.48 -3.26 -7.40
CA PHE A 263 3.10 -4.66 -7.61
C PHE A 263 2.03 -4.76 -8.70
N THR A 264 2.01 -5.87 -9.42
CA THR A 264 0.99 -6.11 -10.43
C THR A 264 -0.33 -6.61 -9.79
N PHE A 265 -1.46 -6.30 -10.42
CA PHE A 265 -2.76 -6.82 -9.94
C PHE A 265 -2.85 -8.36 -10.01
N SER A 266 -2.12 -8.99 -10.92
CA SER A 266 -2.02 -10.45 -11.03
C SER A 266 -1.30 -11.10 -9.85
N GLU A 267 -0.49 -10.34 -9.11
CA GLU A 267 0.23 -10.83 -7.92
C GLU A 267 -0.64 -10.82 -6.65
N LYS A 268 -1.79 -10.15 -6.66
CA LYS A 268 -2.69 -10.06 -5.49
C LYS A 268 -3.02 -11.40 -4.81
N PRO A 269 -3.30 -12.51 -5.52
CA PRO A 269 -3.59 -13.79 -4.87
C PRO A 269 -2.41 -14.37 -4.07
N PHE A 270 -1.17 -14.02 -4.45
CA PHE A 270 0.05 -14.56 -3.82
C PHE A 270 0.43 -13.84 -2.52
N GLN A 271 -0.13 -12.69 -2.26
CA GLN A 271 0.15 -11.87 -1.08
C GLN A 271 -0.16 -12.60 0.22
N LYS A 272 -1.24 -13.37 0.23
CA LYS A 272 -1.67 -14.17 1.40
C LYS A 272 -0.64 -15.21 1.82
N LYS A 273 0.29 -15.60 0.94
CA LYS A 273 1.37 -16.55 1.26
C LYS A 273 2.34 -15.99 2.32
N TYR A 274 2.50 -14.66 2.36
CA TYR A 274 3.40 -13.98 3.30
C TYR A 274 2.73 -13.59 4.61
N ILE A 275 1.48 -13.99 4.82
CA ILE A 275 0.74 -13.77 6.06
C ILE A 275 0.42 -15.11 6.71
N ASP A 276 0.60 -15.18 8.04
CA ASP A 276 0.09 -16.28 8.83
C ASP A 276 -1.42 -16.10 9.06
N ASN A 277 -2.21 -16.74 8.20
CA ASN A 277 -3.66 -16.58 8.21
C ASN A 277 -4.29 -17.18 9.48
N GLU A 278 -3.77 -18.30 10.01
CA GLU A 278 -4.25 -18.90 11.26
C GLU A 278 -4.09 -17.92 12.41
N TYR A 279 -2.91 -17.34 12.54
CA TYR A 279 -2.66 -16.33 13.58
C TYR A 279 -3.56 -15.11 13.42
N TYR A 280 -3.79 -14.66 12.18
CA TYR A 280 -4.67 -13.51 11.91
C TYR A 280 -6.12 -13.76 12.30
N VAL A 281 -6.66 -14.94 12.01
CA VAL A 281 -8.05 -15.30 12.35
C VAL A 281 -8.25 -15.20 13.87
N ILE A 282 -7.30 -15.72 14.65
CA ILE A 282 -7.37 -15.80 16.10
C ILE A 282 -7.07 -14.44 16.76
N ASN A 283 -6.00 -13.76 16.33
CA ASN A 283 -5.44 -12.61 17.06
C ASN A 283 -5.83 -11.25 16.45
N LYS A 284 -6.48 -11.23 15.29
CA LYS A 284 -6.78 -10.01 14.49
C LYS A 284 -5.53 -9.15 14.24
N SER A 285 -4.37 -9.80 14.26
CA SER A 285 -3.03 -9.21 14.07
C SER A 285 -2.27 -10.05 13.07
N ARG A 286 -1.47 -9.43 12.21
CA ARG A 286 -0.80 -10.10 11.10
C ARG A 286 0.64 -10.43 11.45
N ILE A 287 1.03 -11.68 11.34
CA ILE A 287 2.44 -12.05 11.22
C ILE A 287 2.80 -11.98 9.74
N VAL A 288 3.76 -11.14 9.41
CA VAL A 288 4.40 -11.13 8.09
C VAL A 288 5.54 -12.13 8.11
N LYS A 289 5.44 -13.15 7.26
CA LYS A 289 6.48 -14.19 7.12
C LYS A 289 7.61 -13.65 6.25
N LEU A 290 8.84 -13.79 6.74
CA LEU A 290 10.07 -13.38 6.05
C LEU A 290 10.72 -14.60 5.37
N PHE A 291 9.91 -15.45 4.79
CA PHE A 291 10.27 -16.61 3.99
C PHE A 291 9.11 -16.99 3.08
N GLY A 292 9.36 -17.68 2.00
CA GLY A 292 8.32 -18.11 1.05
C GLY A 292 8.80 -19.25 0.16
N ASP A 293 7.94 -19.68 -0.75
CA ASP A 293 8.27 -20.63 -1.79
C ASP A 293 9.06 -19.93 -2.91
N ASN A 294 10.21 -20.49 -3.26
CA ASN A 294 11.08 -20.02 -4.35
C ASN A 294 10.47 -20.17 -5.76
N ASN A 295 9.22 -20.66 -5.86
CA ASN A 295 8.64 -21.08 -7.13
C ASN A 295 8.04 -19.96 -7.97
N LYS A 296 7.99 -18.70 -7.49
CA LYS A 296 7.53 -17.54 -8.28
C LYS A 296 8.29 -16.29 -7.89
N SER A 297 8.89 -15.67 -8.88
CA SER A 297 9.40 -14.30 -8.75
C SER A 297 8.19 -13.35 -8.65
N LEU A 298 8.03 -12.71 -7.49
CA LEU A 298 7.02 -11.66 -7.26
C LEU A 298 7.75 -10.32 -7.19
N SER A 299 7.17 -9.28 -7.78
CA SER A 299 7.82 -7.97 -7.93
C SER A 299 8.18 -7.32 -6.58
N PHE A 300 7.43 -7.64 -5.53
CA PHE A 300 7.63 -7.13 -4.17
C PHE A 300 8.48 -8.04 -3.27
N VAL A 301 9.06 -9.13 -3.80
CA VAL A 301 9.89 -10.09 -3.06
C VAL A 301 11.28 -10.14 -3.67
N LYS A 302 12.30 -10.07 -2.83
CA LYS A 302 13.71 -10.30 -3.21
C LYS A 302 14.35 -11.32 -2.26
N GLY A 303 15.23 -12.15 -2.78
CA GLY A 303 15.89 -13.23 -2.02
C GLY A 303 15.03 -14.50 -1.92
N THR A 304 15.53 -15.51 -1.22
CA THR A 304 14.95 -16.85 -1.11
C THR A 304 14.69 -17.25 0.33
#